data_1d59d5eb4d8873d1de94f1edc923d581
#
_entry.id   1d59d5eb4d8873d1de94f1edc923d581
#
_cell.length_a   1.000
_cell.length_b   1.000
_cell.length_c   1.000
_cell.angle_alpha   90.00
_cell.angle_beta   90.00
_cell.angle_gamma   90.00
#
_symmetry.space_group_name_H-M   'P 1'
#
loop_
_entity.id
_entity.type
_entity.pdbx_description
1 polymer ?
#
loop_
_entity_poly.entity_id
_entity_poly.type
_entity_poly.pdbx_seq_one_letter_code
_entity_poly.pdbx_strand_id
1 'polypeptide(L)'
;MNYFLEPVNLKQWDMFQKVKSTGHIETFLATKEVQPGDVMLLHVGTQDKRYQSGIYAVGIVRTEQYILENSPEEYCNHKNSVDVEIIAIDYEKPYLTHEQFSQFCKQFRCVHKIDPQYSKALDEILRKNCIPFCKI
;
A
#
# COMPACT_ATOMS: atom_id res chain seq x y z
N MET A 1 -2.59 10.04 11.66
CA MET A 1 -2.06 9.14 10.62
C MET A 1 -2.54 7.72 10.87
N ASN A 2 -3.14 7.12 9.88
CA ASN A 2 -3.61 5.74 9.94
C ASN A 2 -2.90 4.88 8.92
N TYR A 3 -2.86 3.58 9.19
CA TYR A 3 -2.35 2.57 8.27
C TYR A 3 -3.51 1.93 7.53
N PHE A 4 -3.31 1.71 6.24
CA PHE A 4 -4.28 1.02 5.39
C PHE A 4 -3.58 -0.10 4.65
N LEU A 5 -4.28 -1.21 4.48
CA LEU A 5 -3.88 -2.26 3.56
C LEU A 5 -4.30 -1.88 2.16
N GLU A 6 -3.40 -1.97 1.19
CA GLU A 6 -3.71 -1.83 -0.23
C GLU A 6 -3.38 -3.15 -0.93
N PRO A 7 -4.40 -3.93 -1.35
CA PRO A 7 -4.13 -5.20 -2.04
C PRO A 7 -3.56 -4.97 -3.43
N VAL A 8 -2.56 -5.76 -3.79
CA VAL A 8 -1.93 -5.72 -5.11
C VAL A 8 -2.05 -7.09 -5.76
N ASN A 9 -2.69 -7.13 -6.93
CA ASN A 9 -2.71 -8.31 -7.78
C ASN A 9 -1.74 -8.07 -8.93
N LEU A 10 -0.58 -8.73 -8.90
CA LEU A 10 0.49 -8.52 -9.87
C LEU A 10 0.09 -8.87 -11.29
N LYS A 11 -0.92 -9.72 -11.48
CA LYS A 11 -1.43 -10.05 -12.82
C LYS A 11 -2.27 -8.93 -13.41
N GLN A 12 -2.86 -8.10 -12.58
CA GLN A 12 -3.64 -6.94 -13.02
C GLN A 12 -2.79 -5.68 -13.08
N TRP A 13 -1.88 -5.53 -12.13
CA TRP A 13 -0.98 -4.38 -12.05
C TRP A 13 0.37 -4.87 -11.51
N ASP A 14 1.36 -4.94 -12.38
CA ASP A 14 2.69 -5.42 -12.02
C ASP A 14 3.47 -4.30 -11.35
N MET A 15 3.34 -4.20 -10.04
CA MET A 15 3.97 -3.19 -9.21
C MET A 15 5.49 -3.13 -9.43
N PHE A 16 6.14 -4.29 -9.52
CA PHE A 16 7.59 -4.34 -9.61
C PHE A 16 8.12 -3.82 -10.95
N GLN A 17 7.30 -3.84 -11.98
CA GLN A 17 7.66 -3.24 -13.26
C GLN A 17 7.23 -1.78 -13.35
N LYS A 18 6.10 -1.42 -12.76
CA LYS A 18 5.55 -0.06 -12.85
C LYS A 18 6.26 0.92 -11.94
N VAL A 19 6.65 0.49 -10.74
CA VAL A 19 7.34 1.33 -9.77
C VAL A 19 8.84 1.12 -9.93
N LYS A 20 9.53 2.08 -10.54
CA LYS A 20 10.96 1.96 -10.84
C LYS A 20 11.85 2.46 -9.71
N SER A 21 11.33 3.32 -8.84
CA SER A 21 12.10 3.90 -7.74
C SER A 21 11.15 4.50 -6.71
N THR A 22 11.70 4.83 -5.55
CA THR A 22 10.97 5.64 -4.57
C THR A 22 10.67 7.03 -5.16
N GLY A 23 9.60 7.64 -4.71
CA GLY A 23 9.10 8.90 -5.26
C GLY A 23 8.06 8.72 -6.36
N HIS A 24 7.88 7.50 -6.85
CA HIS A 24 6.83 7.19 -7.82
C HIS A 24 5.45 7.50 -7.23
N ILE A 25 4.61 8.19 -8.01
CA ILE A 25 3.24 8.51 -7.63
C ILE A 25 2.29 7.58 -8.39
N GLU A 26 1.40 6.94 -7.67
CA GLU A 26 0.41 6.04 -8.27
C GLU A 26 -0.97 6.36 -7.70
N THR A 27 -2.00 6.21 -8.54
CA THR A 27 -3.39 6.40 -8.11
C THR A 27 -3.97 5.09 -7.63
N PHE A 28 -4.51 5.09 -6.42
CA PHE A 28 -5.13 3.91 -5.80
C PHE A 28 -6.56 4.20 -5.39
N LEU A 29 -7.36 3.13 -5.31
CA LEU A 29 -8.69 3.21 -4.72
C LEU A 29 -8.60 3.65 -3.28
N ALA A 30 -9.57 4.44 -2.84
CA ALA A 30 -9.66 4.92 -1.47
C ALA A 30 -11.03 4.67 -0.88
N THR A 31 -11.05 4.28 0.39
CA THR A 31 -12.28 4.32 1.19
C THR A 31 -12.47 5.74 1.69
N LYS A 32 -13.66 6.04 2.22
CA LYS A 32 -13.98 7.37 2.72
C LYS A 32 -13.08 7.84 3.86
N GLU A 33 -12.42 6.91 4.54
CA GLU A 33 -11.59 7.20 5.71
C GLU A 33 -10.19 7.67 5.35
N VAL A 34 -9.73 7.40 4.13
CA VAL A 34 -8.36 7.71 3.71
C VAL A 34 -8.15 9.21 3.60
N GLN A 35 -7.09 9.72 4.21
CA GLN A 35 -6.76 11.14 4.23
C GLN A 35 -5.29 11.36 3.89
N PRO A 36 -4.92 12.57 3.43
CA PRO A 36 -3.52 12.91 3.20
C PRO A 36 -2.67 12.64 4.44
N GLY A 37 -1.49 12.07 4.24
CA GLY A 37 -0.58 11.69 5.32
C GLY A 37 -0.78 10.27 5.83
N ASP A 38 -1.85 9.60 5.46
CA ASP A 38 -2.05 8.21 5.82
C ASP A 38 -1.07 7.31 5.07
N VAL A 39 -0.82 6.12 5.62
CA VAL A 39 0.17 5.18 5.10
C VAL A 39 -0.54 4.00 4.44
N MET A 40 -0.14 3.70 3.21
CA MET A 40 -0.62 2.52 2.47
C MET A 40 0.45 1.44 2.51
N LEU A 41 0.08 0.27 3.00
CA LEU A 41 0.93 -0.92 3.00
C LEU A 41 0.50 -1.79 1.83
N LEU A 42 1.36 -1.90 0.82
CA LEU A 42 1.02 -2.61 -0.42
C LEU A 42 1.28 -4.10 -0.25
N HIS A 43 0.20 -4.86 -0.22
CA HIS A 43 0.21 -6.29 0.02
C HIS A 43 0.11 -7.06 -1.29
N VAL A 44 1.17 -7.78 -1.64
CA VAL A 44 1.19 -8.65 -2.82
C VAL A 44 0.53 -9.97 -2.45
N GLY A 45 -0.48 -10.35 -3.20
CA GLY A 45 -1.21 -11.60 -2.99
C GLY A 45 -0.51 -12.81 -3.59
N THR A 46 -1.27 -13.89 -3.79
CA THR A 46 -0.75 -15.17 -4.24
C THR A 46 -0.91 -15.42 -5.75
N GLN A 47 -1.33 -14.40 -6.51
CA GLN A 47 -1.62 -14.54 -7.93
C GLN A 47 -0.37 -14.85 -8.76
N ASP A 48 0.78 -14.30 -8.38
CA ASP A 48 2.05 -14.54 -9.03
C ASP A 48 2.96 -15.33 -8.10
N LYS A 49 3.22 -16.58 -8.46
CA LYS A 49 3.97 -17.50 -7.60
C LYS A 49 5.46 -17.25 -7.54
N ARG A 50 5.97 -16.31 -8.34
CA ARG A 50 7.37 -15.91 -8.25
C ARG A 50 7.66 -15.14 -6.96
N TYR A 51 6.62 -14.60 -6.32
CA TYR A 51 6.76 -13.78 -5.14
C TYR A 51 6.01 -14.38 -3.96
N GLN A 52 6.67 -14.40 -2.80
CA GLN A 52 6.02 -14.74 -1.55
C GLN A 52 5.00 -13.65 -1.21
N SER A 53 3.81 -14.03 -0.74
CA SER A 53 2.80 -13.05 -0.35
C SER A 53 3.27 -12.24 0.86
N GLY A 54 3.04 -10.92 0.83
CA GLY A 54 3.44 -10.03 1.91
C GLY A 54 3.45 -8.56 1.50
N ILE A 55 3.97 -7.73 2.40
CA ILE A 55 4.08 -6.28 2.20
C ILE A 55 5.44 -5.99 1.55
N TYR A 56 5.42 -5.47 0.34
CA TYR A 56 6.64 -5.17 -0.43
C TYR A 56 6.88 -3.68 -0.63
N ALA A 57 5.88 -2.85 -0.38
CA ALA A 57 6.02 -1.41 -0.58
C ALA A 57 5.21 -0.64 0.44
N VAL A 58 5.65 0.58 0.71
CA VAL A 58 5.00 1.51 1.61
C VAL A 58 4.81 2.81 0.88
N GLY A 59 3.60 3.36 0.94
CA GLY A 59 3.27 4.63 0.32
C GLY A 59 2.64 5.60 1.31
N ILE A 60 2.75 6.89 1.00
CA ILE A 60 2.11 7.97 1.75
C ILE A 60 1.06 8.60 0.86
N VAL A 61 -0.16 8.75 1.39
CA VAL A 61 -1.25 9.43 0.69
C VAL A 61 -0.92 10.92 0.61
N ARG A 62 -0.89 11.45 -0.61
CA ARG A 62 -0.46 12.83 -0.86
C ARG A 62 -1.59 13.77 -1.24
N THR A 63 -2.77 13.24 -1.60
CA THR A 63 -3.89 14.08 -2.04
C THR A 63 -5.13 13.81 -1.23
N GLU A 64 -6.06 14.77 -1.25
CA GLU A 64 -7.44 14.53 -0.86
C GLU A 64 -8.07 13.53 -1.83
N GLN A 65 -9.17 12.93 -1.43
CA GLN A 65 -9.90 12.01 -2.28
C GLN A 65 -10.54 12.75 -3.47
N TYR A 66 -10.54 12.10 -4.61
CA TYR A 66 -11.14 12.62 -5.83
C TYR A 66 -11.69 11.46 -6.67
N ILE A 67 -12.57 11.78 -7.60
CA ILE A 67 -13.07 10.79 -8.56
C ILE A 67 -12.18 10.86 -9.80
N LEU A 68 -11.48 9.76 -10.10
CA LEU A 68 -10.65 9.68 -11.30
C LEU A 68 -11.55 9.61 -12.53
N GLU A 69 -11.30 10.47 -13.52
CA GLU A 69 -12.09 10.52 -14.75
C GLU A 69 -11.17 10.49 -15.97
N ASN A 70 -11.71 10.07 -17.11
CA ASN A 70 -11.02 10.04 -18.39
C ASN A 70 -9.77 9.16 -18.42
N SER A 71 -9.76 8.10 -17.60
CA SER A 71 -8.66 7.13 -17.53
C SER A 71 -9.20 5.70 -17.60
N PRO A 72 -9.85 5.32 -18.73
CA PRO A 72 -10.54 4.04 -18.81
C PRO A 72 -9.65 2.81 -18.62
N GLU A 73 -8.35 2.93 -18.85
CA GLU A 73 -7.38 1.85 -18.62
C GLU A 73 -7.06 1.63 -17.14
N GLU A 74 -7.39 2.60 -16.27
CA GLU A 74 -7.11 2.48 -14.85
C GLU A 74 -8.27 1.78 -14.13
N TYR A 75 -7.93 0.85 -13.23
CA TYR A 75 -8.96 0.11 -12.49
C TYR A 75 -9.79 1.00 -11.56
N CYS A 76 -9.26 2.15 -11.17
CA CYS A 76 -9.98 3.10 -10.30
C CYS A 76 -10.73 4.18 -11.06
N ASN A 77 -10.82 4.08 -12.40
CA ASN A 77 -11.56 5.05 -13.21
C ASN A 77 -13.03 5.12 -12.75
N HIS A 78 -13.54 6.33 -12.55
CA HIS A 78 -14.87 6.65 -12.01
C HIS A 78 -15.08 6.22 -10.56
N LYS A 79 -13.98 5.94 -9.83
CA LYS A 79 -14.04 5.52 -8.44
C LYS A 79 -13.30 6.51 -7.55
N ASN A 80 -13.63 6.48 -6.27
CA ASN A 80 -12.95 7.32 -5.28
C ASN A 80 -11.49 6.93 -5.17
N SER A 81 -10.60 7.91 -5.33
CA SER A 81 -9.17 7.67 -5.53
C SER A 81 -8.32 8.65 -4.74
N VAL A 82 -7.07 8.27 -4.50
CA VAL A 82 -6.04 9.14 -3.93
C VAL A 82 -4.74 8.88 -4.68
N ASP A 83 -3.86 9.87 -4.71
CA ASP A 83 -2.50 9.69 -5.19
C ASP A 83 -1.59 9.34 -4.02
N VAL A 84 -0.76 8.34 -4.22
CA VAL A 84 0.12 7.78 -3.21
C VAL A 84 1.55 7.83 -3.72
N GLU A 85 2.44 8.39 -2.91
CA GLU A 85 3.87 8.37 -3.20
C GLU A 85 4.50 7.15 -2.57
N ILE A 86 5.18 6.33 -3.37
CA ILE A 86 5.89 5.15 -2.88
C ILE A 86 7.19 5.63 -2.23
N ILE A 87 7.31 5.44 -0.93
CA ILE A 87 8.48 5.87 -0.17
C ILE A 87 9.46 4.74 0.10
N ALA A 88 9.01 3.49 -0.03
CA ALA A 88 9.87 2.33 0.14
C ALA A 88 9.31 1.18 -0.69
N ILE A 89 10.20 0.42 -1.31
CA ILE A 89 9.86 -0.78 -2.07
C ILE A 89 11.02 -1.75 -2.03
N ASP A 90 10.73 -3.03 -1.82
CA ASP A 90 11.72 -4.11 -1.94
C ASP A 90 11.28 -4.99 -3.10
N TYR A 91 12.18 -5.23 -4.05
CA TYR A 91 11.87 -6.00 -5.26
C TYR A 91 12.12 -7.50 -5.10
N GLU A 92 12.68 -7.93 -3.97
CA GLU A 92 13.09 -9.31 -3.78
C GLU A 92 12.34 -10.04 -2.67
N LYS A 93 12.13 -9.39 -1.53
CA LYS A 93 11.48 -10.01 -0.37
C LYS A 93 10.57 -9.01 0.33
N PRO A 94 9.52 -9.50 1.00
CA PRO A 94 8.61 -8.58 1.70
C PRO A 94 9.25 -8.03 2.98
N TYR A 95 8.87 -6.82 3.34
CA TYR A 95 9.18 -6.25 4.66
C TYR A 95 8.48 -7.06 5.76
N LEU A 96 7.26 -7.53 5.46
CA LEU A 96 6.48 -8.41 6.31
C LEU A 96 5.89 -9.50 5.42
N THR A 97 6.05 -10.76 5.82
CA THR A 97 5.36 -11.86 5.14
C THR A 97 3.87 -11.75 5.40
N HIS A 98 3.07 -12.41 4.57
CA HIS A 98 1.63 -12.48 4.81
C HIS A 98 1.31 -12.97 6.23
N GLU A 99 2.03 -13.99 6.70
CA GLU A 99 1.81 -14.53 8.04
C GLU A 99 2.13 -13.53 9.13
N GLN A 100 3.24 -12.81 8.99
CA GLN A 100 3.62 -11.76 9.95
C GLN A 100 2.58 -10.63 9.96
N PHE A 101 2.10 -10.23 8.77
CA PHE A 101 1.15 -9.14 8.66
C PHE A 101 -0.27 -9.54 9.11
N SER A 102 -0.62 -10.82 9.05
CA SER A 102 -1.95 -11.30 9.39
C SER A 102 -2.31 -11.10 10.87
N GLN A 103 -1.32 -10.84 11.72
CA GLN A 103 -1.60 -10.48 13.11
C GLN A 103 -2.23 -9.08 13.23
N PHE A 104 -2.08 -8.24 12.21
CA PHE A 104 -2.60 -6.87 12.20
C PHE A 104 -3.85 -6.71 11.35
N CYS A 105 -4.07 -7.59 10.40
CA CYS A 105 -5.15 -7.46 9.44
C CYS A 105 -5.65 -8.84 9.02
N LYS A 106 -6.96 -9.01 8.94
CA LYS A 106 -7.58 -10.29 8.56
C LYS A 106 -8.27 -10.25 7.21
N GLN A 107 -8.45 -9.06 6.65
CA GLN A 107 -9.15 -8.88 5.38
C GLN A 107 -8.15 -8.35 4.35
N PHE A 108 -7.99 -9.08 3.23
CA PHE A 108 -6.95 -8.79 2.24
C PHE A 108 -7.51 -8.57 0.84
N ARG A 109 -8.82 -8.42 0.67
CA ARG A 109 -9.47 -8.35 -0.65
C ARG A 109 -9.67 -6.93 -1.15
N CYS A 110 -9.74 -5.96 -0.26
CA CYS A 110 -9.94 -4.58 -0.64
C CYS A 110 -9.19 -3.66 0.31
N VAL A 111 -9.15 -2.38 -0.03
CA VAL A 111 -8.54 -1.36 0.84
C VAL A 111 -9.19 -1.45 2.22
N HIS A 112 -8.38 -1.54 3.25
CA HIS A 112 -8.86 -1.78 4.60
C HIS A 112 -8.04 -1.02 5.63
N LYS A 113 -8.73 -0.26 6.48
CA LYS A 113 -8.08 0.46 7.58
C LYS A 113 -7.61 -0.54 8.62
N ILE A 114 -6.36 -0.42 9.03
CA ILE A 114 -5.81 -1.25 10.09
C ILE A 114 -6.17 -0.63 11.44
N ASP A 115 -6.59 -1.46 12.38
CA ASP A 115 -7.00 -0.99 13.71
C ASP A 115 -5.87 -0.14 14.31
N PRO A 116 -6.17 1.08 14.76
CA PRO A 116 -5.15 1.99 15.32
C PRO A 116 -4.38 1.43 16.51
N GLN A 117 -4.89 0.42 17.20
CA GLN A 117 -4.14 -0.24 18.28
C GLN A 117 -2.82 -0.83 17.80
N TYR A 118 -2.70 -1.15 16.50
CA TYR A 118 -1.49 -1.72 15.93
C TYR A 118 -0.52 -0.70 15.35
N SER A 119 -0.89 0.59 15.34
CA SER A 119 -0.07 1.62 14.70
C SER A 119 1.34 1.71 15.28
N LYS A 120 1.46 1.65 16.60
CA LYS A 120 2.78 1.72 17.25
C LYS A 120 3.66 0.54 16.89
N ALA A 121 3.09 -0.66 16.86
CA ALA A 121 3.85 -1.86 16.48
C ALA A 121 4.30 -1.79 15.02
N LEU A 122 3.44 -1.31 14.13
CA LEU A 122 3.79 -1.12 12.72
C LEU A 122 4.88 -0.07 12.56
N ASP A 123 4.78 1.05 13.30
CA ASP A 123 5.83 2.09 13.28
C ASP A 123 7.19 1.50 13.63
N GLU A 124 7.24 0.66 14.65
CA GLU A 124 8.50 0.04 15.08
C GLU A 124 9.07 -0.91 14.01
N ILE A 125 8.20 -1.71 13.40
CA ILE A 125 8.62 -2.65 12.35
C ILE A 125 9.18 -1.88 11.15
N LEU A 126 8.49 -0.82 10.72
CA LEU A 126 8.93 -0.02 9.58
C LEU A 126 10.21 0.74 9.89
N ARG A 127 10.36 1.23 11.11
CA ARG A 127 11.59 1.89 11.54
C ARG A 127 12.78 0.94 11.46
N LYS A 128 12.61 -0.31 11.88
CA LYS A 128 13.66 -1.33 11.79
C LYS A 128 14.08 -1.61 10.36
N ASN A 129 13.18 -1.38 9.40
CA ASN A 129 13.46 -1.54 7.98
C ASN A 129 13.92 -0.23 7.32
N CYS A 130 14.24 0.79 8.13
CA CYS A 130 14.74 2.08 7.65
C CYS A 130 13.78 2.81 6.71
N ILE A 131 12.47 2.69 6.94
CA ILE A 131 11.47 3.38 6.14
C ILE A 131 11.41 4.85 6.56
N PRO A 132 11.61 5.80 5.63
CA PRO A 132 11.86 7.21 5.98
C PRO A 132 10.80 7.92 6.81
N PHE A 133 9.51 7.62 6.61
CA PHE A 133 8.46 8.33 7.33
C PHE A 133 8.47 8.09 8.84
N CYS A 134 9.10 7.02 9.29
CA CYS A 134 9.21 6.70 10.71
C CYS A 134 10.09 7.68 11.49
N LYS A 135 10.73 8.61 10.79
CA LYS A 135 11.59 9.63 11.39
C LYS A 135 10.84 10.90 11.78
N ILE A 136 9.57 10.96 11.42
CA ILE A 136 8.73 12.14 11.69
C ILE A 136 8.23 12.15 13.13
#